data_791edd43baa0e4884dbfc2db3fefe2cd
#
_entry.id   791edd43baa0e4884dbfc2db3fefe2cd
#
_cell.length_a   1.000
_cell.length_b   1.000
_cell.length_c   1.000
_cell.angle_alpha   90.00
_cell.angle_beta   90.00
_cell.angle_gamma   90.00
#
_symmetry.space_group_name_H-M   'P 1'
#
loop_
_entity.id
_entity.type
_entity.pdbx_description
1 polymer ?
#
loop_
_entity_poly.entity_id
_entity_poly.type
_entity_poly.pdbx_seq_one_letter_code
_entity_poly.pdbx_strand_id
1 'polypeptide(L)'
;SYGVVLRQPVYQTANQEAALSIGFDRRRNKSWLLGESFDVSPGAEDGEMVVSVLRLSQEWVQRGQNHVLALRSTFNFGLDVFGTTDNDVSGDPNSKYFSWLGQGQYVQRLFNTQNQLVLRVAGQWTDERLLALEQFSVGGFGTVRGYLENQLVRDRGIVSSVEFRLPVLYNKAGAG
;
A
#
# COMPACT_ATOMS: atom_id res chain seq x y z
N SER A 1 -14.51 -6.94 -8.74
CA SER A 1 -13.18 -6.39 -9.04
C SER A 1 -12.39 -7.38 -9.88
N TYR A 2 -11.58 -6.88 -10.79
CA TYR A 2 -10.60 -7.66 -11.54
C TYR A 2 -9.36 -6.80 -11.82
N GLY A 3 -8.20 -7.44 -11.95
CA GLY A 3 -6.96 -6.77 -12.27
C GLY A 3 -5.96 -7.72 -12.89
N VAL A 4 -5.01 -7.16 -13.62
CA VAL A 4 -3.88 -7.86 -14.23
C VAL A 4 -2.61 -7.10 -13.88
N VAL A 5 -1.57 -7.83 -13.48
CA VAL A 5 -0.24 -7.27 -13.19
C VAL A 5 0.81 -8.05 -13.95
N LEU A 6 1.66 -7.33 -14.67
CA LEU A 6 2.88 -7.85 -15.26
C LEU A 6 4.06 -7.33 -14.45
N ARG A 7 4.94 -8.23 -13.99
CA ARG A 7 6.16 -7.90 -13.25
C ARG A 7 7.37 -8.45 -14.00
N GLN A 8 8.35 -7.59 -14.25
CA GLN A 8 9.60 -7.94 -14.93
C GLN A 8 10.79 -7.56 -14.06
N PRO A 9 11.59 -8.51 -13.59
CA PRO A 9 12.91 -8.22 -13.06
C PRO A 9 13.78 -7.62 -14.19
N VAL A 10 14.36 -6.44 -13.93
CA VAL A 10 15.22 -5.73 -14.89
C VAL A 10 16.70 -5.80 -14.52
N TYR A 11 16.96 -6.09 -13.25
CA TYR A 11 18.31 -6.29 -12.73
C TYR A 11 18.28 -7.32 -11.62
N GLN A 12 19.19 -8.30 -11.67
CA GLN A 12 19.25 -9.35 -10.66
C GLN A 12 20.70 -9.81 -10.46
N THR A 13 21.12 -9.81 -9.21
CA THR A 13 22.39 -10.38 -8.75
C THR A 13 22.15 -11.24 -7.50
N ALA A 14 23.19 -11.86 -6.97
CA ALA A 14 23.09 -12.64 -5.73
C ALA A 14 22.53 -11.80 -4.55
N ASN A 15 22.82 -10.50 -4.52
CA ASN A 15 22.52 -9.62 -3.39
C ASN A 15 21.52 -8.51 -3.71
N GLN A 16 21.19 -8.29 -4.97
CA GLN A 16 20.31 -7.18 -5.39
C GLN A 16 19.33 -7.63 -6.45
N GLU A 17 18.13 -7.10 -6.37
CA GLU A 17 17.09 -7.29 -7.37
C GLU A 17 16.38 -5.96 -7.59
N ALA A 18 16.20 -5.58 -8.85
CA ALA A 18 15.32 -4.50 -9.25
C ALA A 18 14.26 -5.04 -10.22
N ALA A 19 13.02 -4.64 -10.01
CA ALA A 19 11.91 -5.06 -10.85
C ALA A 19 10.99 -3.87 -11.18
N LEU A 20 10.41 -3.92 -12.36
CA LEU A 20 9.36 -3.02 -12.80
C LEU A 20 8.05 -3.80 -12.92
N SER A 21 6.95 -3.15 -12.57
CA SER A 21 5.63 -3.75 -12.73
C SER A 21 4.68 -2.74 -13.35
N ILE A 22 3.82 -3.23 -14.24
CA ILE A 22 2.67 -2.52 -14.75
C ILE A 22 1.41 -3.30 -14.39
N GLY A 23 0.43 -2.65 -13.82
CA GLY A 23 -0.82 -3.25 -13.41
C GLY A 23 -2.01 -2.41 -13.84
N PHE A 24 -3.10 -3.07 -14.18
CA PHE A 24 -4.39 -2.46 -14.39
C PHE A 24 -5.40 -3.12 -13.47
N ASP A 25 -6.10 -2.31 -12.68
CA ASP A 25 -7.14 -2.76 -11.76
C ASP A 25 -8.45 -2.05 -12.03
N ARG A 26 -9.54 -2.80 -12.04
CA ARG A 26 -10.89 -2.24 -11.98
C ARG A 26 -11.60 -2.75 -10.73
N ARG A 27 -12.00 -1.81 -9.90
CA ARG A 27 -12.73 -2.08 -8.66
C ARG A 27 -14.12 -1.48 -8.75
N ARG A 28 -15.11 -2.25 -8.30
CA ARG A 28 -16.50 -1.83 -8.18
C ARG A 28 -16.95 -2.15 -6.77
N ASN A 29 -17.44 -1.18 -6.08
CA ASN A 29 -18.07 -1.30 -4.76
C ASN A 29 -19.52 -0.84 -4.85
N LYS A 30 -20.43 -1.59 -4.21
CA LYS A 30 -21.85 -1.21 -4.06
C LYS A 30 -22.20 -1.20 -2.59
N SER A 31 -22.84 -0.12 -2.17
CA SER A 31 -23.30 0.07 -0.80
C SER A 31 -24.83 0.02 -0.77
N TRP A 32 -25.37 -0.76 0.17
CA TRP A 32 -26.78 -0.96 0.36
C TRP A 32 -27.15 -0.66 1.82
N LEU A 33 -28.23 0.06 2.03
CA LEU A 33 -28.82 0.28 3.35
C LEU A 33 -30.32 -0.04 3.29
N LEU A 34 -30.77 -0.98 4.13
CA LEU A 34 -32.17 -1.43 4.21
C LEU A 34 -32.78 -1.90 2.86
N GLY A 35 -31.93 -2.39 1.94
CA GLY A 35 -32.37 -2.89 0.64
C GLY A 35 -32.38 -1.86 -0.49
N GLU A 36 -32.04 -0.60 -0.19
CA GLU A 36 -31.87 0.46 -1.18
C GLU A 36 -30.39 0.83 -1.37
N SER A 37 -30.02 1.33 -2.56
CA SER A 37 -28.68 1.86 -2.81
C SER A 37 -28.45 3.08 -1.94
N PHE A 38 -27.29 3.16 -1.28
CA PHE A 38 -26.97 4.25 -0.35
C PHE A 38 -25.54 4.74 -0.54
N ASP A 39 -25.38 6.04 -0.70
CA ASP A 39 -24.07 6.69 -0.87
C ASP A 39 -23.36 6.82 0.47
N VAL A 40 -22.60 5.78 0.85
CA VAL A 40 -21.83 5.73 2.11
C VAL A 40 -20.56 6.56 2.04
N SER A 41 -20.01 6.75 0.85
CA SER A 41 -18.72 7.42 0.64
C SER A 41 -18.87 8.64 -0.26
N PRO A 42 -18.16 9.75 0.02
CA PRO A 42 -18.10 10.87 -0.91
C PRO A 42 -17.67 10.41 -2.31
N GLY A 43 -18.40 10.85 -3.34
CA GLY A 43 -18.15 10.47 -4.73
C GLY A 43 -18.82 9.17 -5.18
N ALA A 44 -19.65 8.51 -4.36
CA ALA A 44 -20.51 7.42 -4.82
C ALA A 44 -21.76 7.98 -5.50
N GLU A 45 -22.22 7.33 -6.57
CA GLU A 45 -23.48 7.60 -7.23
C GLU A 45 -24.38 6.37 -7.16
N ASP A 46 -25.61 6.53 -6.69
CA ASP A 46 -26.58 5.43 -6.50
C ASP A 46 -26.01 4.25 -5.68
N GLY A 47 -25.19 4.53 -4.66
CA GLY A 47 -24.51 3.53 -3.85
C GLY A 47 -23.38 2.80 -4.57
N GLU A 48 -23.03 3.18 -5.79
CA GLU A 48 -21.99 2.54 -6.59
C GLU A 48 -20.76 3.44 -6.75
N MET A 49 -19.58 2.84 -6.61
CA MET A 49 -18.29 3.46 -6.88
C MET A 49 -17.48 2.55 -7.79
N VAL A 50 -17.08 3.05 -8.96
CA VAL A 50 -16.26 2.32 -9.93
C VAL A 50 -14.96 3.09 -10.14
N VAL A 51 -13.83 2.40 -9.97
CA VAL A 51 -12.49 2.96 -10.16
C VAL A 51 -11.70 2.06 -11.10
N SER A 52 -11.08 2.68 -12.11
CA SER A 52 -10.12 2.02 -13.00
C SER A 52 -8.76 2.68 -12.80
N VAL A 53 -7.73 1.89 -12.48
CA VAL A 53 -6.40 2.42 -12.12
C VAL A 53 -5.32 1.70 -12.89
N LEU A 54 -4.44 2.49 -13.52
CA LEU A 54 -3.16 2.02 -14.05
C LEU A 54 -2.08 2.25 -12.97
N ARG A 55 -1.33 1.20 -12.63
CA ARG A 55 -0.25 1.24 -11.63
C ARG A 55 1.09 0.93 -12.27
N LEU A 56 2.06 1.82 -12.07
CA LEU A 56 3.45 1.60 -12.44
C LEU A 56 4.27 1.51 -11.16
N SER A 57 4.93 0.37 -10.93
CA SER A 57 5.72 0.16 -9.72
C SER A 57 7.17 -0.13 -10.04
N GLN A 58 8.04 0.41 -9.21
CA GLN A 58 9.48 0.14 -9.17
C GLN A 58 9.81 -0.49 -7.83
N GLU A 59 10.50 -1.61 -7.84
CA GLU A 59 10.91 -2.32 -6.64
C GLU A 59 12.41 -2.48 -6.65
N TRP A 60 13.04 -2.31 -5.50
CA TRP A 60 14.44 -2.61 -5.30
C TRP A 60 14.65 -3.29 -3.96
N VAL A 61 15.36 -4.40 -3.99
CA VAL A 61 15.72 -5.19 -2.80
C VAL A 61 17.22 -5.41 -2.79
N GLN A 62 17.84 -5.05 -1.67
CA GLN A 62 19.25 -5.34 -1.40
C GLN A 62 19.35 -6.23 -0.17
N ARG A 63 20.12 -7.31 -0.30
CA ARG A 63 20.38 -8.29 0.76
C ARG A 63 21.86 -8.29 1.09
N GLY A 64 22.21 -7.84 2.30
CA GLY A 64 23.55 -7.99 2.86
C GLY A 64 23.61 -9.19 3.81
N GLN A 65 24.78 -9.44 4.38
CA GLN A 65 24.95 -10.55 5.34
C GLN A 65 24.09 -10.37 6.61
N ASN A 66 23.95 -9.13 7.08
CA ASN A 66 23.24 -8.80 8.31
C ASN A 66 22.08 -7.80 8.12
N HIS A 67 21.77 -7.41 6.89
CA HIS A 67 20.69 -6.45 6.62
C HIS A 67 19.96 -6.76 5.33
N VAL A 68 18.70 -6.30 5.28
CA VAL A 68 17.88 -6.28 4.07
C VAL A 68 17.27 -4.90 3.96
N LEU A 69 17.38 -4.29 2.80
CA LEU A 69 16.68 -3.07 2.42
C LEU A 69 15.73 -3.39 1.27
N ALA A 70 14.48 -3.04 1.43
CA ALA A 70 13.46 -3.14 0.38
C ALA A 70 12.81 -1.77 0.18
N LEU A 71 12.77 -1.31 -1.06
CA LEU A 71 12.14 -0.05 -1.47
C LEU A 71 11.11 -0.34 -2.55
N ARG A 72 9.98 0.34 -2.49
CA ARG A 72 8.95 0.31 -3.52
C ARG A 72 8.42 1.71 -3.77
N SER A 73 8.32 2.06 -5.04
CA SER A 73 7.69 3.29 -5.51
C SER A 73 6.57 2.91 -6.48
N THR A 74 5.36 3.41 -6.25
CA THR A 74 4.19 3.12 -7.08
C THR A 74 3.54 4.42 -7.51
N PHE A 75 3.37 4.58 -8.81
CA PHE A 75 2.61 5.66 -9.43
C PHE A 75 1.25 5.10 -9.85
N ASN A 76 0.19 5.72 -9.38
CA ASN A 76 -1.18 5.36 -9.69
C ASN A 76 -1.81 6.46 -10.53
N PHE A 77 -2.41 6.05 -11.66
CA PHE A 77 -3.14 6.91 -12.56
C PHE A 77 -4.58 6.43 -12.61
N GLY A 78 -5.48 7.21 -12.01
CA GLY A 78 -6.91 7.01 -12.13
C GLY A 78 -7.36 7.35 -13.55
N LEU A 79 -8.10 6.43 -14.15
CA LEU A 79 -8.53 6.53 -15.53
C LEU A 79 -10.06 6.59 -15.58
N ASP A 80 -10.57 7.53 -16.37
CA ASP A 80 -12.00 7.59 -16.70
C ASP A 80 -12.28 6.69 -17.91
N VAL A 81 -12.35 5.39 -17.63
CA VAL A 81 -12.63 4.37 -18.65
C VAL A 81 -13.59 3.31 -18.11
N PHE A 82 -14.38 2.72 -18.98
CA PHE A 82 -15.32 1.64 -18.64
C PHE A 82 -16.39 2.02 -17.59
N GLY A 83 -16.91 3.27 -17.62
CA GLY A 83 -17.99 3.72 -16.73
C GLY A 83 -17.50 3.87 -15.27
N THR A 84 -16.40 4.55 -15.09
CA THR A 84 -15.91 5.00 -13.78
C THR A 84 -16.76 6.15 -13.24
N THR A 85 -16.75 6.33 -11.92
CA THR A 85 -17.40 7.44 -11.25
C THR A 85 -16.67 8.74 -11.59
N ASP A 86 -17.33 9.68 -12.24
CA ASP A 86 -16.81 11.02 -12.59
C ASP A 86 -17.70 12.09 -12.00
N ASN A 87 -17.17 12.89 -11.08
CA ASN A 87 -17.89 13.98 -10.42
C ASN A 87 -17.48 15.32 -11.05
N ASP A 88 -18.43 16.01 -11.66
CA ASP A 88 -18.21 17.32 -12.31
C ASP A 88 -18.05 18.47 -11.30
N VAL A 89 -18.26 18.23 -9.99
CA VAL A 89 -18.13 19.24 -8.95
C VAL A 89 -16.69 19.37 -8.50
N SER A 90 -16.13 20.56 -8.69
CA SER A 90 -14.76 20.86 -8.28
C SER A 90 -14.55 20.65 -6.79
N GLY A 91 -13.68 19.73 -6.43
CA GLY A 91 -13.34 19.39 -5.05
C GLY A 91 -13.96 18.10 -4.51
N ASP A 92 -14.84 17.44 -5.26
CA ASP A 92 -15.29 16.08 -4.93
C ASP A 92 -14.29 15.03 -5.36
N PRO A 93 -14.25 13.85 -4.68
CA PRO A 93 -13.42 12.74 -5.07
C PRO A 93 -13.76 12.25 -6.48
N ASN A 94 -12.74 12.10 -7.34
CA ASN A 94 -12.90 11.72 -8.73
C ASN A 94 -12.10 10.45 -9.05
N SER A 95 -12.50 9.72 -10.09
CA SER A 95 -11.74 8.60 -10.64
C SER A 95 -10.50 9.04 -11.41
N LYS A 96 -10.45 10.28 -11.88
CA LYS A 96 -9.26 10.89 -12.51
C LYS A 96 -8.37 11.49 -11.43
N TYR A 97 -7.23 10.86 -11.16
CA TYR A 97 -6.27 11.35 -10.20
C TYR A 97 -4.87 10.84 -10.52
N PHE A 98 -3.89 11.51 -9.97
CA PHE A 98 -2.53 11.00 -9.87
C PHE A 98 -2.16 10.83 -8.40
N SER A 99 -1.59 9.69 -8.05
CA SER A 99 -1.01 9.50 -6.73
C SER A 99 0.31 8.73 -6.79
N TRP A 100 1.18 9.06 -5.86
CA TRP A 100 2.45 8.38 -5.64
C TRP A 100 2.47 7.76 -4.24
N LEU A 101 2.82 6.48 -4.17
CA LEU A 101 3.01 5.73 -2.93
C LEU A 101 4.45 5.24 -2.84
N GLY A 102 5.20 5.77 -1.88
CA GLY A 102 6.53 5.33 -1.53
C GLY A 102 6.53 4.44 -0.31
N GLN A 103 7.25 3.32 -0.34
CA GLN A 103 7.37 2.39 0.77
C GLN A 103 8.82 1.96 0.94
N GLY A 104 9.28 1.88 2.18
CA GLY A 104 10.61 1.42 2.53
C GLY A 104 10.60 0.54 3.76
N GLN A 105 11.38 -0.53 3.72
CA GLN A 105 11.63 -1.39 4.86
C GLN A 105 13.12 -1.71 4.97
N TYR A 106 13.66 -1.51 6.16
CA TYR A 106 15.02 -1.88 6.49
C TYR A 106 15.01 -2.83 7.69
N VAL A 107 15.68 -3.94 7.56
CA VAL A 107 15.86 -4.94 8.61
C VAL A 107 17.35 -5.11 8.85
N GLN A 108 17.81 -4.93 10.07
CA GLN A 108 19.20 -5.12 10.50
C GLN A 108 19.26 -6.15 11.60
N ARG A 109 20.11 -7.18 11.44
CA ARG A 109 20.50 -8.07 12.53
C ARG A 109 21.59 -7.40 13.36
N LEU A 110 21.42 -7.38 14.68
CA LEU A 110 22.32 -6.71 15.60
C LEU A 110 23.21 -7.71 16.35
N PHE A 111 24.49 -7.37 16.54
CA PHE A 111 25.43 -8.05 17.45
C PHE A 111 25.62 -9.55 17.24
N ASN A 112 25.58 -10.06 16.00
CA ASN A 112 25.64 -11.51 15.71
C ASN A 112 24.64 -12.36 16.52
N THR A 113 23.59 -11.75 17.02
CA THR A 113 22.49 -12.37 17.77
C THR A 113 21.24 -12.49 16.88
N GLN A 114 20.20 -13.07 17.43
CA GLN A 114 18.90 -13.09 16.78
C GLN A 114 18.11 -11.78 16.94
N ASN A 115 18.72 -10.77 17.57
CA ASN A 115 18.12 -9.45 17.72
C ASN A 115 18.01 -8.74 16.38
N GLN A 116 16.89 -8.11 16.14
CA GLN A 116 16.62 -7.41 14.87
C GLN A 116 16.07 -6.00 15.14
N LEU A 117 16.59 -5.05 14.38
CA LEU A 117 15.99 -3.73 14.22
C LEU A 117 15.22 -3.72 12.91
N VAL A 118 13.96 -3.34 12.95
CA VAL A 118 13.10 -3.21 11.77
C VAL A 118 12.60 -1.78 11.68
N LEU A 119 12.92 -1.12 10.59
CA LEU A 119 12.43 0.22 10.25
C LEU A 119 11.47 0.10 9.08
N ARG A 120 10.33 0.78 9.14
CA ARG A 120 9.39 0.89 8.02
C ARG A 120 8.99 2.33 7.83
N VAL A 121 8.82 2.71 6.60
CA VAL A 121 8.27 4.00 6.21
C VAL A 121 7.34 3.80 5.02
N ALA A 122 6.22 4.49 5.03
CA ALA A 122 5.34 4.59 3.88
C ALA A 122 4.80 6.01 3.79
N GLY A 123 4.64 6.52 2.57
CA GLY A 123 4.09 7.84 2.35
C GLY A 123 3.34 7.90 1.03
N GLN A 124 2.21 8.58 1.03
CA GLN A 124 1.39 8.85 -0.14
C GLN A 124 1.27 10.35 -0.39
N TRP A 125 1.37 10.70 -1.64
CA TRP A 125 1.09 12.03 -2.15
C TRP A 125 0.14 11.95 -3.35
N THR A 126 -0.76 12.90 -3.47
CA THR A 126 -1.69 13.03 -4.60
C THR A 126 -1.95 14.50 -4.89
N ASP A 127 -2.35 14.81 -6.09
CA ASP A 127 -2.78 16.15 -6.53
C ASP A 127 -4.27 16.40 -6.29
N GLU A 128 -5.08 15.34 -6.33
CA GLU A 128 -6.54 15.37 -6.22
C GLU A 128 -7.04 14.70 -4.91
N ARG A 129 -8.32 14.88 -4.61
CA ARG A 129 -9.00 14.09 -3.59
C ARG A 129 -9.28 12.69 -4.13
N LEU A 130 -8.84 11.70 -3.39
CA LEU A 130 -9.00 10.31 -3.79
C LEU A 130 -10.36 9.75 -3.36
N LEU A 131 -10.92 8.89 -4.20
CA LEU A 131 -12.00 8.02 -3.79
C LEU A 131 -11.56 7.12 -2.62
N ALA A 132 -12.48 6.79 -1.71
CA ALA A 132 -12.17 6.05 -0.47
C ALA A 132 -11.42 4.73 -0.70
N LEU A 133 -11.58 4.12 -1.87
CA LEU A 133 -10.89 2.89 -2.28
C LEU A 133 -9.37 3.06 -2.52
N GLU A 134 -8.89 4.29 -2.71
CA GLU A 134 -7.50 4.61 -3.07
C GLU A 134 -6.82 5.50 -2.01
N GLN A 135 -7.52 5.87 -0.96
CA GLN A 135 -6.97 6.70 0.12
C GLN A 135 -5.90 5.94 0.95
N PHE A 136 -4.91 6.69 1.41
CA PHE A 136 -3.86 6.18 2.30
C PHE A 136 -4.42 5.90 3.69
N SER A 137 -4.29 4.67 4.13
CA SER A 137 -4.79 4.21 5.41
C SER A 137 -3.67 3.99 6.41
N VAL A 138 -3.83 4.55 7.60
CA VAL A 138 -2.94 4.36 8.74
C VAL A 138 -3.71 3.65 9.86
N GLY A 139 -3.15 2.58 10.39
CA GLY A 139 -3.73 1.75 11.46
C GLY A 139 -3.64 0.26 11.15
N GLY A 140 -3.75 -0.56 12.19
CA GLY A 140 -3.70 -2.01 12.09
C GLY A 140 -2.30 -2.61 12.18
N PHE A 141 -2.26 -3.94 12.07
CA PHE A 141 -1.05 -4.74 12.33
C PHE A 141 0.14 -4.39 11.42
N GLY A 142 -0.12 -3.97 10.20
CA GLY A 142 0.93 -3.67 9.21
C GLY A 142 1.56 -2.28 9.35
N THR A 143 0.88 -1.33 9.98
CA THR A 143 1.32 0.08 10.09
C THR A 143 1.60 0.49 11.53
N VAL A 144 0.57 0.59 12.37
CA VAL A 144 0.69 1.00 13.78
C VAL A 144 -0.03 -0.01 14.66
N ARG A 145 0.73 -0.76 15.47
CA ARG A 145 0.15 -1.74 16.40
C ARG A 145 -0.59 -1.03 17.54
N GLY A 146 -1.73 -1.59 17.91
CA GLY A 146 -2.57 -1.04 19.00
C GLY A 146 -3.62 -0.03 18.55
N TYR A 147 -3.66 0.30 17.26
CA TYR A 147 -4.73 1.07 16.65
C TYR A 147 -5.62 0.17 15.79
N LEU A 148 -6.89 0.52 15.69
CA LEU A 148 -7.83 -0.14 14.78
C LEU A 148 -7.38 0.05 13.32
N GLU A 149 -7.69 -0.91 12.46
CA GLU A 149 -7.44 -0.80 11.04
C GLU A 149 -8.21 0.39 10.45
N ASN A 150 -7.58 1.11 9.53
CA ASN A 150 -8.15 2.28 8.84
C ASN A 150 -8.61 3.42 9.78
N GLN A 151 -7.98 3.58 10.94
CA GLN A 151 -8.38 4.62 11.88
C GLN A 151 -8.14 6.04 11.35
N LEU A 152 -7.10 6.23 10.55
CA LEU A 152 -6.83 7.47 9.82
C LEU A 152 -6.75 7.18 8.32
N VAL A 153 -7.69 7.74 7.58
CA VAL A 153 -7.74 7.65 6.11
C VAL A 153 -7.55 9.07 5.56
N ARG A 154 -6.56 9.25 4.70
CA ARG A 154 -6.18 10.56 4.14
C ARG A 154 -5.70 10.40 2.70
N ASP A 155 -5.84 11.46 1.91
CA ASP A 155 -5.30 11.50 0.55
C ASP A 155 -3.76 11.59 0.56
N ARG A 156 -3.20 12.31 1.52
CA ARG A 156 -1.74 12.51 1.70
C ARG A 156 -1.34 12.15 3.11
N GLY A 157 -0.22 11.51 3.25
CA GLY A 157 0.28 11.15 4.57
C GLY A 157 1.63 10.44 4.54
N ILE A 158 2.27 10.39 5.68
CA ILE A 158 3.48 9.61 5.93
C ILE A 158 3.31 8.86 7.25
N VAL A 159 3.74 7.63 7.27
CA VAL A 159 3.80 6.79 8.47
C VAL A 159 5.17 6.14 8.56
N SER A 160 5.71 6.07 9.76
CA SER A 160 6.94 5.34 10.02
C SER A 160 6.82 4.52 11.29
N SER A 161 7.53 3.40 11.33
CA SER A 161 7.62 2.55 12.53
C SER A 161 9.03 2.05 12.74
N VAL A 162 9.39 1.91 14.01
CA VAL A 162 10.64 1.31 14.47
C VAL A 162 10.28 0.17 15.39
N GLU A 163 10.76 -1.03 15.09
CA GLU A 163 10.56 -2.20 15.92
C GLU A 163 11.92 -2.79 16.31
N PHE A 164 12.06 -3.10 17.59
CA PHE A 164 13.16 -3.89 18.09
C PHE A 164 12.65 -5.26 18.49
N ARG A 165 13.16 -6.32 17.85
CA ARG A 165 12.76 -7.71 18.07
C ARG A 165 13.84 -8.44 18.85
N LEU A 166 13.46 -8.94 20.02
CA LEU A 166 14.30 -9.76 20.89
C LEU A 166 13.71 -11.17 20.97
N PRO A 167 14.49 -12.24 20.75
CA PRO A 167 14.05 -13.59 21.05
C PRO A 167 14.01 -13.76 22.58
N VAL A 168 12.80 -13.89 23.16
CA VAL A 168 12.62 -13.96 24.62
C VAL A 168 12.84 -15.38 25.17
N LEU A 169 12.71 -16.44 24.31
CA LEU A 169 12.92 -17.82 24.70
C LEU A 169 13.61 -18.60 23.58
N TYR A 170 14.83 -18.97 23.79
CA TYR A 170 15.49 -20.02 23.04
C TYR A 170 15.47 -21.30 23.91
N ASN A 171 14.46 -22.13 23.72
CA ASN A 171 14.45 -23.41 24.39
C ASN A 171 15.45 -24.32 23.67
N LYS A 172 16.64 -24.49 24.25
CA LYS A 172 17.61 -25.49 23.86
C LYS A 172 17.12 -26.85 24.38
N ALA A 173 15.97 -27.31 23.86
CA ALA A 173 15.49 -28.66 24.12
C ALA A 173 16.24 -29.62 23.19
N GLY A 174 17.11 -30.46 23.78
CA GLY A 174 17.61 -31.68 23.13
C GLY A 174 19.11 -31.66 22.87
N ALA A 175 19.89 -31.83 23.91
CA ALA A 175 21.11 -32.63 23.90
C ALA A 175 21.00 -33.57 25.07
N GLY A 176 20.49 -34.75 24.80
CA GLY A 176 20.50 -35.94 25.63
C GLY A 176 20.59 -37.12 24.68
#